data_e5b320e8add036f6cbc24fbc31afe2dd
#
_entry.id   e5b320e8add036f6cbc24fbc31afe2dd
#
_cell.length_a   1.000
_cell.length_b   1.000
_cell.length_c   1.000
_cell.angle_alpha   90.00
_cell.angle_beta   90.00
_cell.angle_gamma   90.00
#
_symmetry.space_group_name_H-M   'P 1'
#
loop_
_entity.id
_entity.type
_entity.pdbx_description
1 polymer ?
#
loop_
_entity_poly.entity_id
_entity_poly.type
_entity_poly.pdbx_seq_one_letter_code
_entity_poly.pdbx_strand_id
1 'polypeptide(L)'
;MFATAFLDVPALTSAGGEVTLPGSKSISNRLLLLSALCAGTTTLHDLLDSDDTRVMLDALRALGCTVVQAGSTVSVEGLGGHLKQRHADLFMGNAGTAMRPLTAALAVLGGNFILRGVP
;
A
#
# COMPACT_ATOMS: atom_id res chain seq x y z
N MET A 1 -21.18 -13.60 2.59
CA MET A 1 -22.04 -13.06 3.66
C MET A 1 -22.32 -14.19 4.65
N PHE A 2 -22.03 -14.00 5.92
CA PHE A 2 -22.29 -15.01 6.93
C PHE A 2 -23.78 -15.00 7.26
N ALA A 3 -24.45 -16.15 7.10
CA ALA A 3 -25.88 -16.29 7.40
C ALA A 3 -26.17 -16.49 8.89
N THR A 4 -25.13 -16.60 9.72
CA THR A 4 -25.22 -16.90 11.15
C THR A 4 -25.17 -15.60 11.95
N ALA A 5 -26.14 -15.37 12.82
CA ALA A 5 -26.21 -14.16 13.65
C ALA A 5 -25.16 -14.14 14.77
N PHE A 6 -24.62 -15.29 15.13
CA PHE A 6 -23.56 -15.45 16.13
C PHE A 6 -22.70 -16.66 15.78
N LEU A 7 -21.49 -16.69 16.34
CA LEU A 7 -20.56 -17.80 16.24
C LEU A 7 -20.22 -18.29 17.66
N ASP A 8 -20.53 -19.55 17.95
CA ASP A 8 -20.11 -20.17 19.20
C ASP A 8 -18.63 -20.58 19.06
N VAL A 9 -17.78 -20.03 19.90
CA VAL A 9 -16.37 -20.39 19.98
C VAL A 9 -16.18 -21.26 21.23
N PRO A 10 -15.91 -22.56 21.07
CA PRO A 10 -15.69 -23.43 22.22
C PRO A 10 -14.42 -23.04 22.97
N ALA A 11 -14.42 -23.22 24.29
CA ALA A 11 -13.23 -23.01 25.10
C ALA A 11 -12.16 -24.04 24.70
N LEU A 12 -10.99 -23.56 24.28
CA LEU A 12 -9.84 -24.39 23.93
C LEU A 12 -8.95 -24.54 25.16
N THR A 13 -8.49 -25.77 25.42
CA THR A 13 -7.58 -26.11 26.53
C THR A 13 -6.13 -26.14 26.07
N SER A 14 -5.89 -26.22 24.76
CA SER A 14 -4.55 -26.22 24.17
C SER A 14 -4.61 -25.68 22.74
N ALA A 15 -3.52 -25.08 22.29
CA ALA A 15 -3.27 -24.73 20.90
C ALA A 15 -1.81 -25.07 20.58
N GLY A 16 -1.57 -25.50 19.33
CA GLY A 16 -0.24 -25.84 18.84
C GLY A 16 -0.23 -25.82 17.32
N GLY A 17 0.96 -25.73 16.74
CA GLY A 17 1.18 -25.67 15.31
C GLY A 17 2.04 -24.48 14.90
N GLU A 18 2.32 -24.39 13.60
CA GLU A 18 3.09 -23.32 12.98
C GLU A 18 2.18 -22.52 12.04
N VAL A 19 2.28 -21.20 12.10
CA VAL A 19 1.51 -20.30 11.25
C VAL A 19 2.45 -19.35 10.52
N THR A 20 2.40 -19.36 9.20
CA THR A 20 3.04 -18.33 8.38
C THR A 20 2.15 -17.13 8.27
N LEU A 21 2.61 -15.98 8.77
CA LEU A 21 1.85 -14.75 8.73
C LEU A 21 1.95 -14.09 7.33
N PRO A 22 0.87 -13.54 6.81
CA PRO A 22 0.93 -12.70 5.60
C PRO A 22 1.66 -11.39 5.90
N GLY A 23 2.10 -10.70 4.85
CA GLY A 23 2.67 -9.35 4.97
C GLY A 23 1.72 -8.38 5.68
N SER A 24 2.28 -7.42 6.40
CA SER A 24 1.50 -6.39 7.08
C SER A 24 1.05 -5.30 6.10
N LYS A 25 -0.24 -5.01 6.03
CA LYS A 25 -0.81 -3.93 5.21
C LYS A 25 -0.15 -2.58 5.50
N SER A 26 -0.06 -2.22 6.75
CA SER A 26 0.49 -0.93 7.16
C SER A 26 2.00 -0.80 6.87
N ILE A 27 2.76 -1.87 7.03
CA ILE A 27 4.19 -1.89 6.70
C ILE A 27 4.35 -1.82 5.19
N SER A 28 3.60 -2.62 4.43
CA SER A 28 3.64 -2.64 2.96
C SER A 28 3.41 -1.23 2.38
N ASN A 29 2.36 -0.52 2.79
CA ASN A 29 2.07 0.81 2.28
C ASN A 29 3.16 1.84 2.62
N ARG A 30 3.74 1.76 3.83
CA ARG A 30 4.84 2.65 4.23
C ARG A 30 6.11 2.38 3.42
N LEU A 31 6.46 1.10 3.24
CA LEU A 31 7.64 0.73 2.46
C LEU A 31 7.48 1.10 0.98
N LEU A 32 6.31 0.93 0.39
CA LEU A 32 6.02 1.37 -0.98
C LEU A 32 6.23 2.88 -1.13
N LEU A 33 5.68 3.69 -0.21
CA LEU A 33 5.87 5.14 -0.26
C LEU A 33 7.33 5.53 -0.07
N LEU A 34 8.03 4.95 0.90
CA LEU A 34 9.45 5.24 1.13
C LEU A 34 10.29 4.84 -0.09
N SER A 35 10.02 3.68 -0.70
CA SER A 35 10.69 3.26 -1.93
C SER A 35 10.51 4.27 -3.06
N ALA A 36 9.30 4.83 -3.19
CA ALA A 36 9.02 5.85 -4.20
C ALA A 36 9.77 7.17 -3.94
N LEU A 37 9.99 7.53 -2.67
CA LEU A 37 10.72 8.74 -2.30
C LEU A 37 12.23 8.59 -2.39
N CYS A 38 12.78 7.38 -2.30
CA CYS A 38 14.20 7.10 -2.44
C CYS A 38 14.69 7.29 -3.88
N ALA A 39 16.00 7.42 -4.05
CA ALA A 39 16.66 7.29 -5.34
C ALA A 39 16.99 5.82 -5.60
N GLY A 40 16.93 5.41 -6.88
CA GLY A 40 17.26 4.04 -7.30
C GLY A 40 16.10 3.06 -7.10
N THR A 41 16.41 1.77 -7.21
CA THR A 41 15.41 0.69 -7.16
C THR A 41 15.41 0.01 -5.79
N THR A 42 14.24 -0.12 -5.21
CA THR A 42 14.00 -0.87 -3.97
C THR A 42 13.16 -2.10 -4.30
N THR A 43 13.59 -3.27 -3.86
CA THR A 43 12.82 -4.51 -3.98
C THR A 43 12.22 -4.89 -2.64
N LEU A 44 10.92 -5.07 -2.61
CA LEU A 44 10.13 -5.47 -1.44
C LEU A 44 9.67 -6.91 -1.63
N HIS A 45 9.96 -7.76 -0.66
CA HIS A 45 9.52 -9.16 -0.63
C HIS A 45 8.32 -9.31 0.31
N ASP A 46 7.47 -10.27 0.03
CA ASP A 46 6.29 -10.61 0.83
C ASP A 46 5.33 -9.42 1.05
N LEU A 47 5.20 -8.58 0.01
CA LEU A 47 4.23 -7.48 0.03
C LEU A 47 2.82 -8.07 0.17
N LEU A 48 2.05 -7.55 1.11
CA LEU A 48 0.65 -7.97 1.25
C LEU A 48 -0.13 -7.57 -0.02
N ASP A 49 -0.81 -8.53 -0.62
CA ASP A 49 -1.80 -8.26 -1.67
C ASP A 49 -3.14 -7.92 -1.02
N SER A 50 -3.53 -6.67 -1.08
CA SER A 50 -4.79 -6.13 -0.57
C SER A 50 -5.24 -4.94 -1.41
N ASP A 51 -6.49 -4.55 -1.30
CA ASP A 51 -7.00 -3.37 -2.00
C ASP A 51 -6.20 -2.12 -1.64
N ASP A 52 -5.82 -1.96 -0.38
CA ASP A 52 -5.02 -0.82 0.10
C ASP A 52 -3.64 -0.77 -0.58
N THR A 53 -2.97 -1.91 -0.76
CA THR A 53 -1.64 -1.95 -1.41
C THR A 53 -1.74 -1.77 -2.91
N ARG A 54 -2.81 -2.27 -3.54
CA ARG A 54 -3.07 -2.08 -4.97
C ARG A 54 -3.29 -0.61 -5.31
N VAL A 55 -4.13 0.11 -4.56
CA VAL A 55 -4.34 1.55 -4.80
C VAL A 55 -3.07 2.37 -4.55
N MET A 56 -2.22 1.97 -3.60
CA MET A 56 -0.91 2.62 -3.41
C MET A 56 -0.01 2.39 -4.64
N LEU A 57 0.09 1.17 -5.13
CA LEU A 57 0.89 0.85 -6.32
C LEU A 57 0.42 1.66 -7.54
N ASP A 58 -0.89 1.77 -7.73
CA ASP A 58 -1.46 2.55 -8.83
C ASP A 58 -1.18 4.05 -8.68
N ALA A 59 -1.28 4.58 -7.46
CA ALA A 59 -0.90 5.97 -7.18
C ALA A 59 0.59 6.22 -7.48
N LEU A 60 1.49 5.32 -7.09
CA LEU A 60 2.92 5.48 -7.37
C LEU A 60 3.22 5.45 -8.88
N ARG A 61 2.54 4.58 -9.64
CA ARG A 61 2.62 4.57 -11.12
C ARG A 61 2.15 5.89 -11.71
N ALA A 62 1.02 6.42 -11.23
CA ALA A 62 0.47 7.70 -11.68
C ALA A 62 1.41 8.87 -11.38
N LEU A 63 2.20 8.80 -10.31
CA LEU A 63 3.21 9.80 -9.94
C LEU A 63 4.52 9.65 -10.75
N GLY A 64 4.65 8.60 -11.56
CA GLY A 64 5.76 8.38 -12.48
C GLY A 64 6.82 7.40 -11.97
N CYS A 65 6.54 6.64 -10.91
CA CYS A 65 7.41 5.53 -10.51
C CYS A 65 7.28 4.36 -11.49
N THR A 66 8.40 3.73 -11.80
CA THR A 66 8.39 2.42 -12.46
C THR A 66 8.17 1.35 -11.40
N VAL A 67 7.09 0.58 -11.54
CA VAL A 67 6.72 -0.47 -10.59
C VAL A 67 6.60 -1.79 -11.32
N VAL A 68 7.44 -2.75 -10.95
CA VAL A 68 7.41 -4.12 -11.47
C VAL A 68 6.98 -5.06 -10.35
N GLN A 69 5.96 -5.87 -10.61
CA GLN A 69 5.41 -6.82 -9.64
C GLN A 69 5.47 -8.24 -10.18
N ALA A 70 5.99 -9.14 -9.37
CA ALA A 70 6.05 -10.57 -9.63
C ALA A 70 5.57 -11.32 -8.36
N GLY A 71 4.30 -11.71 -8.35
CA GLY A 71 3.67 -12.29 -7.17
C GLY A 71 3.67 -11.30 -5.99
N SER A 72 4.23 -11.73 -4.85
CA SER A 72 4.40 -10.90 -3.65
C SER A 72 5.67 -10.05 -3.66
N THR A 73 6.52 -10.16 -4.67
CA THR A 73 7.72 -9.35 -4.81
C THR A 73 7.44 -8.15 -5.70
N VAL A 74 7.77 -6.96 -5.21
CA VAL A 74 7.56 -5.69 -5.92
C VAL A 74 8.86 -4.89 -5.94
N SER A 75 9.27 -4.43 -7.13
CA SER A 75 10.39 -3.52 -7.30
C SER A 75 9.86 -2.15 -7.70
N VAL A 76 10.30 -1.12 -6.98
CA VAL A 76 9.93 0.27 -7.21
C VAL A 76 11.19 1.05 -7.57
N GLU A 77 11.23 1.65 -8.75
CA GLU A 77 12.22 2.66 -9.11
C GLU A 77 11.74 4.00 -8.55
N GLY A 78 12.42 4.46 -7.52
CA GLY A 78 12.04 5.66 -6.80
C GLY A 78 12.42 6.95 -7.54
N LEU A 79 11.83 8.05 -7.10
CA LEU A 79 11.92 9.36 -7.76
C LEU A 79 12.97 10.29 -7.12
N GLY A 80 13.64 9.85 -6.04
CA GLY A 80 14.66 10.66 -5.37
C GLY A 80 14.13 12.01 -4.85
N GLY A 81 12.87 12.07 -4.47
CA GLY A 81 12.23 13.31 -4.03
C GLY A 81 11.75 14.24 -5.14
N HIS A 82 11.83 13.83 -6.41
CA HIS A 82 11.42 14.65 -7.55
C HIS A 82 10.30 13.95 -8.35
N LEU A 83 9.06 14.43 -8.20
CA LEU A 83 7.92 13.88 -8.92
C LEU A 83 8.05 14.09 -10.43
N LYS A 84 7.92 13.01 -11.22
CA LYS A 84 7.82 13.09 -12.68
C LYS A 84 6.48 13.66 -13.13
N GLN A 85 5.42 13.37 -12.38
CA GLN A 85 4.08 13.91 -12.58
C GLN A 85 3.69 14.79 -11.39
N ARG A 86 3.40 16.04 -11.67
CA ARG A 86 3.01 17.05 -10.66
C ARG A 86 1.52 17.37 -10.63
N HIS A 87 0.74 16.63 -11.42
CA HIS A 87 -0.72 16.74 -11.48
C HIS A 87 -1.28 15.33 -11.63
N ALA A 88 -2.15 14.91 -10.74
CA ALA A 88 -2.82 13.63 -10.85
C ALA A 88 -4.14 13.61 -10.06
N ASP A 89 -5.07 12.79 -10.51
CA ASP A 89 -6.27 12.40 -9.78
C ASP A 89 -6.05 10.95 -9.30
N LEU A 90 -5.94 10.76 -8.00
CA LEU A 90 -5.54 9.53 -7.36
C LEU A 90 -6.72 8.92 -6.61
N PHE A 91 -7.22 7.80 -7.10
CA PHE A 91 -8.24 7.04 -6.41
C PHE A 91 -7.59 6.14 -5.33
N MET A 92 -7.92 6.42 -4.07
CA MET A 92 -7.34 5.75 -2.91
C MET A 92 -8.30 4.77 -2.23
N GLY A 93 -9.50 4.59 -2.77
CA GLY A 93 -10.50 3.69 -2.20
C GLY A 93 -10.79 3.99 -0.72
N ASN A 94 -10.79 2.95 0.11
CA ASN A 94 -10.91 3.06 1.58
C ASN A 94 -9.55 2.86 2.29
N ALA A 95 -8.45 3.16 1.59
CA ALA A 95 -7.09 2.86 2.04
C ALA A 95 -6.49 3.97 2.90
N GLY A 96 -6.98 4.14 4.14
CA GLY A 96 -6.46 5.17 5.06
C GLY A 96 -4.98 5.05 5.37
N THR A 97 -4.41 3.83 5.34
CA THR A 97 -2.97 3.59 5.53
C THR A 97 -2.11 3.98 4.33
N ALA A 98 -2.72 4.14 3.16
CA ALA A 98 -2.09 4.65 1.96
C ALA A 98 -2.34 6.16 1.80
N MET A 99 -3.58 6.60 1.87
CA MET A 99 -4.00 7.97 1.58
C MET A 99 -3.33 9.00 2.48
N ARG A 100 -3.33 8.80 3.79
CA ARG A 100 -2.80 9.80 4.74
C ARG A 100 -1.31 10.06 4.57
N PRO A 101 -0.41 9.06 4.56
CA PRO A 101 1.01 9.33 4.36
C PRO A 101 1.33 9.83 2.94
N LEU A 102 0.59 9.37 1.92
CA LEU A 102 0.76 9.88 0.56
C LEU A 102 0.38 11.37 0.47
N THR A 103 -0.73 11.78 1.08
CA THR A 103 -1.12 13.20 1.15
C THR A 103 -0.04 14.06 1.78
N ALA A 104 0.55 13.60 2.89
CA ALA A 104 1.64 14.32 3.56
C ALA A 104 2.88 14.45 2.66
N ALA A 105 3.27 13.37 1.98
CA ALA A 105 4.39 13.38 1.05
C ALA A 105 4.15 14.34 -0.13
N LEU A 106 2.97 14.29 -0.75
CA LEU A 106 2.62 15.17 -1.86
C LEU A 106 2.55 16.65 -1.46
N ALA A 107 2.10 16.96 -0.24
CA ALA A 107 2.12 18.32 0.29
C ALA A 107 3.54 18.89 0.40
N VAL A 108 4.52 18.06 0.77
CA VAL A 108 5.92 18.46 0.84
C VAL A 108 6.57 18.57 -0.53
N LEU A 109 6.29 17.60 -1.42
CA LEU A 109 6.90 17.55 -2.75
C LEU A 109 6.32 18.60 -3.72
N GLY A 110 5.13 19.11 -3.43
CA GLY A 110 4.42 20.12 -4.21
C GLY A 110 3.84 19.56 -5.51
N GLY A 111 2.83 20.26 -6.02
CA GLY A 111 2.05 19.91 -7.21
C GLY A 111 0.57 20.12 -6.95
N ASN A 112 -0.26 19.68 -7.90
CA ASN A 112 -1.72 19.74 -7.83
C ASN A 112 -2.29 18.33 -7.90
N PHE A 113 -2.77 17.83 -6.79
CA PHE A 113 -3.28 16.46 -6.68
C PHE A 113 -4.68 16.45 -6.11
N ILE A 114 -5.52 15.60 -6.68
CA ILE A 114 -6.83 15.27 -6.14
C ILE A 114 -6.74 13.83 -5.63
N LEU A 115 -6.99 13.63 -4.35
CA LEU A 115 -7.08 12.30 -3.75
C LEU A 115 -8.54 12.01 -3.44
N ARG A 116 -9.05 10.90 -4.00
CA ARG A 116 -10.43 10.48 -3.84
C ARG A 116 -10.51 9.16 -3.11
N GLY A 117 -11.51 9.03 -2.27
CA GLY A 117 -11.88 7.77 -1.61
C GLY A 117 -13.28 7.33 -2.01
N VAL A 118 -13.75 6.28 -1.32
CA VAL A 118 -15.15 5.87 -1.33
C VAL A 118 -15.89 6.60 -0.22
N PRO A 119 -17.22 6.77 -0.35
CA PRO A 119 -18.07 7.34 0.69
C PRO A 119 -18.02 6.56 2.00
#